data_e0703f35ea1446b068530a63b3456e2e
#
_entry.id   e0703f35ea1446b068530a63b3456e2e
#
_cell.length_a   1.000
_cell.length_b   1.000
_cell.length_c   1.000
_cell.angle_alpha   90.00
_cell.angle_beta   90.00
_cell.angle_gamma   90.00
#
_symmetry.space_group_name_H-M   'P 1'
#
loop_
_entity.id
_entity.type
_entity.pdbx_description
1 polymer ?
#
loop_
_entity_poly.entity_id
_entity_poly.type
_entity_poly.pdbx_seq_one_letter_code
_entity_poly.pdbx_strand_id
1 'polypeptide(L)'
;MERTFIIAINTRRRTSYKKISLEELVKYKKDIFCKENIVFVITGAVEEDDIESITKQFERIPINDNEKNYIDKNILEVQFQREPNIVVKEYSSWNILDVQLSFDVNLKLIRENELLFLNSIIGGGDGSRLQKEIREKMGLVYDIYSYVEIYNDAAVLSIFFSIEKKNLQAGLQKIMWIIKNLRENISQRDIDMNMTFFTDNLWFWLEDSNELNFQMGYDFIKKKELLTIKEKIKENKKIDYYRLREVSNVIFRNQNISLIVMGDAKGLTRQRLKEWLEI
;
A
#
# COMPACT_ATOMS: atom_id res chain seq x y z
N MET A 1 0.20 26.07 6.19
CA MET A 1 0.18 25.45 4.86
C MET A 1 0.14 23.96 5.09
N GLU A 2 -1.07 23.43 5.24
CA GLU A 2 -1.29 22.01 5.58
C GLU A 2 -1.09 21.18 4.30
N ARG A 3 -0.08 20.33 4.33
CA ARG A 3 0.17 19.38 3.25
C ARG A 3 -0.30 18.01 3.70
N THR A 4 -1.52 17.66 3.37
CA THR A 4 -1.97 16.26 3.39
C THR A 4 -1.32 15.57 2.19
N PHE A 5 -0.24 14.83 2.42
CA PHE A 5 0.67 14.34 1.38
C PHE A 5 0.06 13.27 0.47
N ILE A 6 -0.95 12.53 0.91
CA ILE A 6 -1.43 11.33 0.22
C ILE A 6 -2.58 11.58 -0.77
N ILE A 7 -3.37 12.61 -0.57
CA ILE A 7 -4.47 12.97 -1.50
C ILE A 7 -3.98 13.73 -2.74
N ALA A 8 -2.72 14.21 -2.74
CA ALA A 8 -2.18 15.03 -3.83
C ALA A 8 -1.68 14.24 -5.05
N ILE A 9 -1.55 12.92 -4.98
CA ILE A 9 -0.86 12.15 -6.02
C ILE A 9 -1.67 12.03 -7.32
N ASN A 10 -2.97 12.18 -7.32
CA ASN A 10 -3.79 11.98 -8.51
C ASN A 10 -4.47 13.22 -9.13
N THR A 11 -4.30 14.41 -8.59
CA THR A 11 -4.69 15.62 -9.33
C THR A 11 -3.56 16.07 -10.25
N ARG A 12 -3.33 15.31 -11.33
CA ARG A 12 -2.49 15.74 -12.45
C ARG A 12 -2.97 17.10 -12.96
N ARG A 13 -2.37 18.18 -12.47
CA ARG A 13 -2.58 19.49 -13.08
C ARG A 13 -1.92 19.43 -14.46
N ARG A 14 -2.71 19.35 -15.52
CA ARG A 14 -2.27 19.41 -16.93
C ARG A 14 -1.30 20.57 -17.24
N THR A 15 -1.22 21.54 -16.34
CA THR A 15 -0.37 22.73 -16.47
C THR A 15 1.08 22.54 -16.00
N SER A 16 1.40 21.53 -15.21
CA SER A 16 2.78 21.33 -14.71
C SER A 16 3.74 20.79 -15.77
N TYR A 17 3.27 19.94 -16.68
CA TYR A 17 4.11 19.36 -17.74
C TYR A 17 4.62 20.37 -18.77
N LYS A 18 3.88 21.47 -18.99
CA LYS A 18 4.27 22.52 -19.95
C LYS A 18 5.43 23.40 -19.47
N LYS A 19 5.86 23.23 -18.23
CA LYS A 19 6.92 24.05 -17.62
C LYS A 19 8.27 23.33 -17.52
N ILE A 20 8.34 22.04 -17.82
CA ILE A 20 9.58 21.28 -17.74
C ILE A 20 10.31 21.42 -19.06
N SER A 21 11.51 22.00 -19.03
CA SER A 21 12.38 22.13 -20.19
C SER A 21 13.12 20.83 -20.51
N LEU A 22 13.59 20.69 -21.75
CA LEU A 22 14.43 19.55 -22.14
C LEU A 22 15.72 19.53 -21.32
N GLU A 23 16.28 20.70 -21.03
CA GLU A 23 17.52 20.83 -20.22
C GLU A 23 17.32 20.32 -18.80
N GLU A 24 16.18 20.63 -18.17
CA GLU A 24 15.83 20.12 -16.84
C GLU A 24 15.67 18.59 -16.86
N LEU A 25 15.06 18.02 -17.90
CA LEU A 25 14.92 16.57 -18.05
C LEU A 25 16.29 15.88 -18.24
N VAL A 26 17.15 16.45 -19.08
CA VAL A 26 18.50 15.92 -19.32
C VAL A 26 19.33 15.99 -18.03
N LYS A 27 19.24 17.10 -17.30
CA LYS A 27 19.91 17.25 -16.01
C LYS A 27 19.41 16.22 -15.01
N TYR A 28 18.09 16.09 -14.86
CA TYR A 28 17.47 15.12 -13.96
C TYR A 28 17.86 13.68 -14.30
N LYS A 29 17.87 13.33 -15.60
CA LYS A 29 18.36 12.01 -16.04
C LYS A 29 19.81 11.78 -15.62
N LYS A 30 20.71 12.74 -15.84
CA LYS A 30 22.13 12.61 -15.44
C LYS A 30 22.27 12.47 -13.93
N ASP A 31 21.45 13.16 -13.17
CA ASP A 31 21.50 13.15 -11.71
C ASP A 31 21.01 11.79 -11.12
N ILE A 32 20.02 11.14 -11.77
CA ILE A 32 19.47 9.85 -11.32
C ILE A 32 20.34 8.66 -11.77
N PHE A 33 20.87 8.73 -13.00
CA PHE A 33 21.67 7.66 -13.55
C PHE A 33 23.12 7.72 -13.01
N CYS A 34 23.27 7.36 -11.74
CA CYS A 34 24.56 7.17 -11.08
C CYS A 34 24.62 5.76 -10.49
N LYS A 35 25.82 5.25 -10.25
CA LYS A 35 26.05 3.85 -9.82
C LYS A 35 25.28 3.48 -8.55
N GLU A 36 25.20 4.40 -7.61
CA GLU A 36 24.56 4.23 -6.32
C GLU A 36 23.03 4.12 -6.41
N ASN A 37 22.43 4.60 -7.50
CA ASN A 37 20.98 4.61 -7.71
C ASN A 37 20.48 3.47 -8.61
N ILE A 38 21.38 2.62 -9.11
CA ILE A 38 21.00 1.57 -10.05
C ILE A 38 21.22 0.22 -9.40
N VAL A 39 20.19 -0.60 -9.42
CA VAL A 39 20.25 -2.01 -9.05
C VAL A 39 19.88 -2.83 -10.28
N PHE A 40 20.74 -3.76 -10.62
CA PHE A 40 20.51 -4.67 -11.71
C PHE A 40 20.21 -6.06 -11.15
N VAL A 41 19.08 -6.63 -11.52
CA VAL A 41 18.61 -7.92 -11.01
C VAL A 41 18.43 -8.87 -12.18
N ILE A 42 18.98 -10.06 -12.05
CA ILE A 42 18.85 -11.14 -13.05
C ILE A 42 18.23 -12.33 -12.33
N THR A 43 17.21 -12.91 -12.94
CA THR A 43 16.55 -14.14 -12.48
C THR A 43 16.35 -15.08 -13.64
N GLY A 44 16.38 -16.38 -13.39
CA GLY A 44 16.19 -17.42 -14.40
C GLY A 44 17.35 -18.41 -14.46
N ALA A 45 17.45 -19.17 -15.54
CA ALA A 45 18.58 -20.07 -15.81
C ALA A 45 19.77 -19.23 -16.33
N VAL A 46 20.58 -18.73 -15.41
CA VAL A 46 21.71 -17.84 -15.70
C VAL A 46 23.00 -18.56 -15.33
N GLU A 47 23.93 -18.65 -16.28
CA GLU A 47 25.25 -19.22 -16.07
C GLU A 47 26.28 -18.14 -15.72
N GLU A 48 27.42 -18.52 -15.19
CA GLU A 48 28.45 -17.59 -14.73
C GLU A 48 29.01 -16.71 -15.88
N ASP A 49 29.12 -17.30 -17.07
CA ASP A 49 29.55 -16.58 -18.29
C ASP A 49 28.55 -15.50 -18.71
N ASP A 50 27.25 -15.76 -18.51
CA ASP A 50 26.19 -14.79 -18.79
C ASP A 50 26.29 -13.59 -17.84
N ILE A 51 26.54 -13.86 -16.56
CA ILE A 51 26.71 -12.80 -15.53
C ILE A 51 27.91 -11.92 -15.89
N GLU A 52 29.05 -12.54 -16.27
CA GLU A 52 30.24 -11.79 -16.66
C GLU A 52 30.00 -10.93 -17.92
N SER A 53 29.36 -11.50 -18.93
CA SER A 53 29.00 -10.80 -20.17
C SER A 53 28.09 -9.60 -19.93
N ILE A 54 27.05 -9.78 -19.11
CA ILE A 54 26.08 -8.74 -18.77
C ILE A 54 26.76 -7.64 -17.92
N THR A 55 27.58 -8.04 -16.94
CA THR A 55 28.33 -7.10 -16.10
C THR A 55 29.25 -6.20 -16.95
N LYS A 56 29.98 -6.79 -17.91
CA LYS A 56 30.82 -6.01 -18.83
C LYS A 56 30.03 -5.05 -19.71
N GLN A 57 28.83 -5.42 -20.12
CA GLN A 57 27.95 -4.52 -20.89
C GLN A 57 27.41 -3.40 -20.01
N PHE A 58 27.03 -3.70 -18.77
CA PHE A 58 26.53 -2.73 -17.81
C PHE A 58 27.61 -1.67 -17.45
N GLU A 59 28.87 -2.10 -17.28
CA GLU A 59 29.99 -1.19 -17.01
C GLU A 59 30.26 -0.20 -18.16
N ARG A 60 29.84 -0.52 -19.39
CA ARG A 60 29.97 0.37 -20.57
C ARG A 60 28.87 1.43 -20.64
N ILE A 61 27.80 1.30 -19.85
CA ILE A 61 26.76 2.32 -19.81
C ILE A 61 27.39 3.59 -19.18
N PRO A 62 27.29 4.75 -19.83
CA PRO A 62 27.82 6.00 -19.29
C PRO A 62 27.01 6.44 -18.08
N ILE A 63 27.40 5.93 -16.93
CA ILE A 63 26.82 6.26 -15.63
C ILE A 63 27.66 7.35 -15.01
N ASN A 64 26.99 8.36 -14.47
CA ASN A 64 27.68 9.47 -13.84
C ASN A 64 28.28 9.01 -12.50
N ASP A 65 29.59 9.20 -12.31
CA ASP A 65 30.32 8.89 -11.07
C ASP A 65 30.09 9.96 -9.97
N ASN A 66 29.20 10.90 -10.17
CA ASN A 66 28.90 11.89 -9.14
C ASN A 66 28.21 11.23 -7.95
N GLU A 67 28.88 11.22 -6.81
CA GLU A 67 28.41 10.73 -5.49
C GLU A 67 27.17 11.47 -4.94
N LYS A 68 26.27 11.96 -5.78
CA LYS A 68 25.02 12.53 -5.33
C LYS A 68 24.02 11.43 -5.04
N ASN A 69 24.12 10.88 -3.85
CA ASN A 69 23.05 10.07 -3.27
C ASN A 69 21.73 10.86 -3.31
N TYR A 70 20.95 10.68 -4.36
CA TYR A 70 19.64 11.30 -4.51
C TYR A 70 18.62 10.77 -3.50
N ILE A 71 18.85 9.54 -2.99
CA ILE A 71 17.94 8.85 -2.08
C ILE A 71 18.02 9.43 -0.66
N ASP A 72 19.14 10.02 -0.25
CA ASP A 72 19.42 10.29 1.17
C ASP A 72 19.23 11.74 1.64
N LYS A 73 19.06 12.71 0.77
CA LYS A 73 19.16 14.13 1.20
C LYS A 73 17.86 14.86 1.45
N ASN A 74 16.71 14.24 1.16
CA ASN A 74 15.42 14.86 1.38
C ASN A 74 14.34 13.85 1.88
N ILE A 75 14.71 12.99 2.82
CA ILE A 75 13.69 12.26 3.58
C ILE A 75 12.94 13.30 4.42
N LEU A 76 11.84 13.78 3.87
CA LEU A 76 10.92 14.60 4.64
C LEU A 76 10.36 13.71 5.73
N GLU A 77 10.50 14.13 6.97
CA GLU A 77 9.89 13.42 8.09
C GLU A 77 8.39 13.28 7.84
N VAL A 78 7.91 12.03 7.81
CA VAL A 78 6.50 11.73 7.55
C VAL A 78 5.69 12.26 8.72
N GLN A 79 4.84 13.24 8.44
CA GLN A 79 3.89 13.75 9.42
C GLN A 79 2.58 12.99 9.30
N PHE A 80 2.27 12.21 10.33
CA PHE A 80 1.00 11.50 10.44
C PHE A 80 -0.12 12.47 10.82
N GLN A 81 -1.31 12.26 10.25
CA GLN A 81 -2.45 13.12 10.54
C GLN A 81 -2.90 13.00 12.00
N ARG A 82 -3.48 14.10 12.53
CA ARG A 82 -3.94 14.20 13.91
C ARG A 82 -5.45 14.25 14.08
N GLU A 83 -6.17 14.35 12.96
CA GLU A 83 -7.63 14.41 12.91
C GLU A 83 -8.13 13.75 11.60
N PRO A 84 -9.37 13.23 11.57
CA PRO A 84 -9.95 12.63 10.40
C PRO A 84 -10.00 13.61 9.22
N ASN A 85 -9.60 13.14 8.04
CA ASN A 85 -9.69 13.91 6.81
C ASN A 85 -10.78 13.33 5.90
N ILE A 86 -11.78 14.14 5.58
CA ILE A 86 -12.93 13.71 4.77
C ILE A 86 -13.04 14.59 3.54
N VAL A 87 -13.01 13.97 2.36
CA VAL A 87 -13.15 14.64 1.06
C VAL A 87 -14.37 14.08 0.36
N VAL A 88 -15.26 14.97 -0.08
CA VAL A 88 -16.43 14.63 -0.89
C VAL A 88 -16.33 15.34 -2.23
N LYS A 89 -16.40 14.58 -3.33
CA LYS A 89 -16.43 15.13 -4.70
C LYS A 89 -17.67 14.64 -5.42
N GLU A 90 -18.50 15.57 -5.83
CA GLU A 90 -19.73 15.30 -6.58
C GLU A 90 -19.44 15.18 -8.07
N TYR A 91 -19.92 14.08 -8.67
CA TYR A 91 -19.95 13.82 -10.09
C TYR A 91 -21.35 13.34 -10.45
N SER A 92 -22.22 14.26 -10.85
CA SER A 92 -23.65 14.02 -11.08
C SER A 92 -23.98 13.03 -12.21
N SER A 93 -23.02 12.69 -13.05
CA SER A 93 -23.17 11.68 -14.11
C SER A 93 -22.96 10.24 -13.63
N TRP A 94 -22.57 10.03 -12.38
CA TRP A 94 -22.34 8.71 -11.80
C TRP A 94 -23.57 8.28 -11.01
N ASN A 95 -23.93 7.00 -11.12
CA ASN A 95 -25.08 6.42 -10.38
C ASN A 95 -24.66 5.75 -9.08
N ILE A 96 -23.36 5.61 -8.84
CA ILE A 96 -22.77 4.98 -7.68
C ILE A 96 -21.76 5.92 -7.02
N LEU A 97 -21.34 5.57 -5.83
CA LEU A 97 -20.26 6.21 -5.10
C LEU A 97 -19.05 5.30 -5.08
N ASP A 98 -17.90 5.83 -5.47
CA ASP A 98 -16.60 5.23 -5.19
C ASP A 98 -16.08 5.78 -3.87
N VAL A 99 -15.71 4.87 -2.99
CA VAL A 99 -15.32 5.18 -1.62
C VAL A 99 -13.96 4.58 -1.33
N GLN A 100 -13.07 5.41 -0.79
CA GLN A 100 -11.78 4.96 -0.28
C GLN A 100 -11.65 5.40 1.18
N LEU A 101 -11.41 4.44 2.06
CA LEU A 101 -11.11 4.63 3.47
C LEU A 101 -9.65 4.23 3.71
N SER A 102 -8.83 5.15 4.18
CA SER A 102 -7.39 4.94 4.31
C SER A 102 -6.88 5.27 5.71
N PHE A 103 -5.80 4.60 6.09
CA PHE A 103 -5.10 4.77 7.36
C PHE A 103 -3.60 4.88 7.13
N ASP A 104 -2.97 5.90 7.68
CA ASP A 104 -1.52 6.05 7.64
C ASP A 104 -0.85 5.04 8.59
N VAL A 105 0.27 4.46 8.15
CA VAL A 105 1.03 3.47 8.92
C VAL A 105 2.48 3.90 9.07
N ASN A 106 2.95 3.93 10.31
CA ASN A 106 4.34 4.20 10.64
C ASN A 106 5.16 2.91 10.63
N LEU A 107 5.99 2.70 9.61
CA LEU A 107 6.83 1.52 9.47
C LEU A 107 8.02 1.48 10.45
N LYS A 108 8.27 2.54 11.22
CA LYS A 108 9.20 2.50 12.36
C LYS A 108 8.62 1.73 13.56
N LEU A 109 7.29 1.57 13.62
CA LEU A 109 6.56 0.89 14.69
C LEU A 109 6.00 -0.47 14.30
N ILE A 110 5.75 -0.66 13.00
CA ILE A 110 5.04 -1.81 12.43
C ILE A 110 5.89 -2.38 11.30
N ARG A 111 6.15 -3.69 11.34
CA ARG A 111 6.89 -4.37 10.27
C ARG A 111 6.00 -4.54 9.05
N GLU A 112 6.58 -4.49 7.87
CA GLU A 112 5.84 -4.64 6.60
C GLU A 112 5.06 -5.95 6.51
N ASN A 113 5.69 -7.06 6.90
CA ASN A 113 5.03 -8.36 6.86
C ASN A 113 3.83 -8.46 7.83
N GLU A 114 3.87 -7.78 8.98
CA GLU A 114 2.73 -7.67 9.90
C GLU A 114 1.58 -6.90 9.25
N LEU A 115 1.89 -5.79 8.56
CA LEU A 115 0.90 -4.98 7.86
C LEU A 115 0.27 -5.73 6.68
N LEU A 116 1.08 -6.39 5.86
CA LEU A 116 0.61 -7.19 4.73
C LEU A 116 -0.24 -8.38 5.20
N PHE A 117 0.16 -9.02 6.30
CA PHE A 117 -0.63 -10.10 6.89
C PHE A 117 -1.96 -9.59 7.46
N LEU A 118 -1.97 -8.46 8.15
CA LEU A 118 -3.20 -7.83 8.61
C LEU A 118 -4.12 -7.47 7.43
N ASN A 119 -3.56 -6.94 6.34
CA ASN A 119 -4.30 -6.64 5.11
C ASN A 119 -4.97 -7.90 4.53
N SER A 120 -4.30 -9.06 4.52
CA SER A 120 -4.90 -10.32 4.04
C SER A 120 -6.14 -10.72 4.84
N ILE A 121 -6.14 -10.49 6.16
CA ILE A 121 -7.32 -10.75 7.02
C ILE A 121 -8.46 -9.77 6.70
N ILE A 122 -8.14 -8.51 6.44
CA ILE A 122 -9.13 -7.44 6.23
C ILE A 122 -9.84 -7.59 4.89
N GLY A 123 -9.11 -7.51 3.80
CA GLY A 123 -9.68 -7.39 2.45
C GLY A 123 -8.71 -7.80 1.33
N GLY A 124 -7.60 -8.45 1.63
CA GLY A 124 -6.57 -8.85 0.67
C GLY A 124 -6.88 -10.12 -0.14
N GLY A 125 -8.08 -10.68 -0.04
CA GLY A 125 -8.48 -11.88 -0.79
C GLY A 125 -9.94 -12.28 -0.52
N ASP A 126 -10.45 -13.24 -1.29
CA ASP A 126 -11.85 -13.69 -1.23
C ASP A 126 -12.26 -14.21 0.14
N GLY A 127 -11.33 -14.80 0.89
CA GLY A 127 -11.57 -15.28 2.25
C GLY A 127 -11.60 -14.20 3.33
N SER A 128 -11.37 -12.94 2.98
CA SER A 128 -11.21 -11.82 3.90
C SER A 128 -12.52 -11.42 4.60
N ARG A 129 -12.38 -10.68 5.70
CA ARG A 129 -13.55 -10.23 6.49
C ARG A 129 -14.44 -9.26 5.72
N LEU A 130 -13.89 -8.36 4.92
CA LEU A 130 -14.66 -7.42 4.12
C LEU A 130 -15.49 -8.14 3.06
N GLN A 131 -14.89 -9.08 2.33
CA GLN A 131 -15.59 -9.86 1.31
C GLN A 131 -16.75 -10.64 1.93
N LYS A 132 -16.50 -11.41 2.99
CA LYS A 132 -17.51 -12.23 3.65
C LYS A 132 -18.66 -11.41 4.25
N GLU A 133 -18.35 -10.32 4.93
CA GLU A 133 -19.36 -9.59 5.68
C GLU A 133 -20.15 -8.60 4.80
N ILE A 134 -19.49 -7.89 3.88
CA ILE A 134 -20.11 -6.79 3.13
C ILE A 134 -20.63 -7.24 1.78
N ARG A 135 -19.81 -8.01 1.04
CA ARG A 135 -20.19 -8.49 -0.29
C ARG A 135 -21.10 -9.71 -0.20
N GLU A 136 -20.69 -10.78 0.50
CA GLU A 136 -21.42 -12.04 0.49
C GLU A 136 -22.66 -12.00 1.38
N LYS A 137 -22.54 -11.56 2.64
CA LYS A 137 -23.66 -11.58 3.58
C LYS A 137 -24.64 -10.43 3.41
N MET A 138 -24.13 -9.22 3.17
CA MET A 138 -25.00 -8.03 3.06
C MET A 138 -25.36 -7.68 1.62
N GLY A 139 -24.59 -8.10 0.63
CA GLY A 139 -24.83 -7.81 -0.79
C GLY A 139 -24.83 -6.30 -1.11
N LEU A 140 -24.10 -5.49 -0.33
CA LEU A 140 -24.11 -4.03 -0.46
C LEU A 140 -23.22 -3.52 -1.58
N VAL A 141 -22.21 -4.29 -1.97
CA VAL A 141 -21.17 -3.91 -2.93
C VAL A 141 -20.97 -5.03 -3.95
N TYR A 142 -20.55 -4.66 -5.16
CA TYR A 142 -20.11 -5.64 -6.16
C TYR A 142 -18.70 -6.13 -5.82
N ASP A 143 -17.83 -5.20 -5.46
CA ASP A 143 -16.46 -5.48 -5.08
C ASP A 143 -16.04 -4.62 -3.89
N ILE A 144 -15.23 -5.20 -3.01
CA ILE A 144 -14.60 -4.54 -1.88
C ILE A 144 -13.27 -5.22 -1.61
N TYR A 145 -12.21 -4.44 -1.49
CA TYR A 145 -10.88 -4.95 -1.19
C TYR A 145 -10.09 -3.98 -0.35
N SER A 146 -9.03 -4.47 0.27
CA SER A 146 -8.01 -3.64 0.89
C SER A 146 -6.65 -3.88 0.25
N TYR A 147 -5.83 -2.84 0.24
CA TYR A 147 -4.47 -2.87 -0.29
C TYR A 147 -3.55 -1.99 0.55
N VAL A 148 -2.26 -2.22 0.41
CA VAL A 148 -1.22 -1.49 1.12
C VAL A 148 -0.27 -0.86 0.11
N GLU A 149 -0.06 0.44 0.25
CA GLU A 149 0.99 1.17 -0.45
C GLU A 149 2.14 1.40 0.52
N ILE A 150 3.34 0.94 0.18
CA ILE A 150 4.50 0.96 1.05
C ILE A 150 5.55 1.93 0.50
N TYR A 151 6.00 2.84 1.37
CA TYR A 151 7.07 3.78 1.14
C TYR A 151 8.27 3.45 2.05
N ASN A 152 9.28 4.29 2.15
CA ASN A 152 10.50 3.98 2.91
C ASN A 152 10.25 3.76 4.42
N ASP A 153 9.56 4.68 5.07
CA ASP A 153 9.31 4.65 6.52
C ASP A 153 7.82 4.82 6.89
N ALA A 154 6.97 4.84 5.88
CA ALA A 154 5.52 4.93 6.01
C ALA A 154 4.81 4.00 5.04
N ALA A 155 3.58 3.64 5.36
CA ALA A 155 2.67 2.97 4.45
C ALA A 155 1.26 3.54 4.58
N VAL A 156 0.40 3.18 3.64
CA VAL A 156 -1.04 3.48 3.70
C VAL A 156 -1.79 2.19 3.50
N LEU A 157 -2.66 1.85 4.45
CA LEU A 157 -3.64 0.78 4.31
C LEU A 157 -4.95 1.39 3.86
N SER A 158 -5.43 0.98 2.70
CA SER A 158 -6.66 1.50 2.08
C SER A 158 -7.69 0.41 1.88
N ILE A 159 -8.96 0.76 2.08
CA ILE A 159 -10.14 -0.06 1.74
C ILE A 159 -10.87 0.69 0.63
N PHE A 160 -11.08 0.03 -0.49
CA PHE A 160 -11.82 0.58 -1.64
C PHE A 160 -13.08 -0.25 -1.90
N PHE A 161 -14.18 0.44 -2.22
CA PHE A 161 -15.43 -0.18 -2.65
C PHE A 161 -16.31 0.80 -3.43
N SER A 162 -17.18 0.25 -4.28
CA SER A 162 -18.22 1.00 -5.00
C SER A 162 -19.59 0.61 -4.47
N ILE A 163 -20.41 1.61 -4.13
CA ILE A 163 -21.67 1.40 -3.43
C ILE A 163 -22.78 2.38 -3.89
N GLU A 164 -24.01 1.93 -3.86
CA GLU A 164 -25.15 2.82 -4.03
C GLU A 164 -25.26 3.78 -2.84
N LYS A 165 -25.59 5.04 -3.10
CA LYS A 165 -25.70 6.10 -2.09
C LYS A 165 -26.62 5.73 -0.91
N LYS A 166 -27.77 5.08 -1.19
CA LYS A 166 -28.72 4.67 -0.14
C LYS A 166 -28.11 3.67 0.86
N ASN A 167 -27.09 2.91 0.45
CA ASN A 167 -26.43 1.88 1.24
C ASN A 167 -25.15 2.36 1.92
N LEU A 168 -24.66 3.59 1.61
CA LEU A 168 -23.37 4.09 2.07
C LEU A 168 -23.24 4.07 3.60
N GLN A 169 -24.25 4.51 4.32
CA GLN A 169 -24.24 4.52 5.79
C GLN A 169 -24.05 3.11 6.35
N ALA A 170 -24.87 2.16 5.89
CA ALA A 170 -24.80 0.78 6.36
C ALA A 170 -23.44 0.15 6.03
N GLY A 171 -22.90 0.41 4.83
CA GLY A 171 -21.59 -0.07 4.40
C GLY A 171 -20.47 0.49 5.28
N LEU A 172 -20.40 1.81 5.48
CA LEU A 172 -19.38 2.44 6.32
C LEU A 172 -19.46 1.95 7.77
N GLN A 173 -20.64 1.95 8.38
CA GLN A 173 -20.82 1.47 9.75
C GLN A 173 -20.40 0.00 9.92
N LYS A 174 -20.69 -0.86 8.93
CA LYS A 174 -20.26 -2.26 8.98
C LYS A 174 -18.74 -2.40 8.82
N ILE A 175 -18.11 -1.60 7.96
CA ILE A 175 -16.65 -1.55 7.83
C ILE A 175 -16.01 -1.12 9.16
N MET A 176 -16.52 -0.05 9.79
CA MET A 176 -16.01 0.42 11.07
C MET A 176 -16.17 -0.63 12.18
N TRP A 177 -17.30 -1.35 12.17
CA TRP A 177 -17.51 -2.48 13.08
C TRP A 177 -16.48 -3.61 12.85
N ILE A 178 -16.18 -3.96 11.58
CA ILE A 178 -15.15 -4.96 11.26
C ILE A 178 -13.78 -4.51 11.79
N ILE A 179 -13.42 -3.25 11.55
CA ILE A 179 -12.15 -2.65 12.00
C ILE A 179 -12.05 -2.69 13.53
N LYS A 180 -13.12 -2.31 14.23
CA LYS A 180 -13.18 -2.39 15.69
C LYS A 180 -12.98 -3.82 16.19
N ASN A 181 -13.64 -4.79 15.55
CA ASN A 181 -13.47 -6.20 15.86
C ASN A 181 -12.04 -6.72 15.65
N LEU A 182 -11.30 -6.18 14.67
CA LEU A 182 -9.88 -6.55 14.46
C LEU A 182 -9.01 -6.14 15.65
N ARG A 183 -9.30 -5.02 16.29
CA ARG A 183 -8.54 -4.54 17.45
C ARG A 183 -8.67 -5.46 18.67
N GLU A 184 -9.80 -6.15 18.79
CA GLU A 184 -10.16 -6.94 19.97
C GLU A 184 -10.14 -8.45 19.71
N ASN A 185 -10.56 -8.86 18.53
CA ASN A 185 -10.99 -10.23 18.24
C ASN A 185 -10.25 -10.92 17.07
N ILE A 186 -8.98 -10.58 16.82
CA ILE A 186 -8.14 -11.44 15.98
C ILE A 186 -7.81 -12.70 16.79
N SER A 187 -8.05 -13.87 16.21
CA SER A 187 -7.87 -15.18 16.85
C SER A 187 -6.76 -16.00 16.19
N GLN A 188 -6.35 -17.07 16.86
CA GLN A 188 -5.43 -18.05 16.26
C GLN A 188 -6.00 -18.62 14.96
N ARG A 189 -7.31 -18.85 14.88
CA ARG A 189 -7.97 -19.30 13.65
C ARG A 189 -7.76 -18.33 12.48
N ASP A 190 -7.81 -17.01 12.72
CA ASP A 190 -7.53 -16.02 11.66
C ASP A 190 -6.08 -16.13 11.16
N ILE A 191 -5.14 -16.38 12.08
CA ILE A 191 -3.74 -16.63 11.74
C ILE A 191 -3.63 -17.88 10.87
N ASP A 192 -4.15 -19.00 11.34
CA ASP A 192 -4.00 -20.31 10.68
C ASP A 192 -4.61 -20.28 9.26
N MET A 193 -5.81 -19.69 9.11
CA MET A 193 -6.48 -19.58 7.81
C MET A 193 -5.72 -18.71 6.82
N ASN A 194 -5.11 -17.63 7.27
CA ASN A 194 -4.41 -16.70 6.38
C ASN A 194 -2.94 -17.08 6.17
N MET A 195 -2.31 -17.80 7.11
CA MET A 195 -0.89 -18.16 7.03
C MET A 195 -0.60 -19.05 5.80
N THR A 196 -1.44 -20.03 5.53
CA THR A 196 -1.30 -20.90 4.36
C THR A 196 -1.33 -20.06 3.09
N PHE A 197 -2.36 -19.23 2.90
CA PHE A 197 -2.50 -18.36 1.74
C PHE A 197 -1.30 -17.39 1.61
N PHE A 198 -0.88 -16.80 2.73
CA PHE A 198 0.24 -15.85 2.75
C PHE A 198 1.59 -16.53 2.44
N THR A 199 1.75 -17.78 2.85
CA THR A 199 2.94 -18.60 2.56
C THR A 199 2.94 -19.10 1.12
N ASP A 200 1.79 -19.57 0.64
CA ASP A 200 1.65 -20.11 -0.71
C ASP A 200 1.92 -19.04 -1.77
N ASN A 201 1.47 -17.80 -1.55
CA ASN A 201 1.79 -16.68 -2.43
C ASN A 201 3.31 -16.47 -2.60
N LEU A 202 4.12 -16.72 -1.56
CA LEU A 202 5.58 -16.63 -1.68
C LEU A 202 6.17 -17.73 -2.56
N TRP A 203 5.54 -18.92 -2.59
CA TRP A 203 5.98 -19.99 -3.47
C TRP A 203 5.61 -19.73 -4.94
N PHE A 204 4.45 -19.11 -5.20
CA PHE A 204 4.07 -18.72 -6.55
C PHE A 204 5.03 -17.71 -7.20
N TRP A 205 5.72 -16.87 -6.41
CA TRP A 205 6.75 -16.01 -6.97
C TRP A 205 7.91 -16.76 -7.61
N LEU A 206 8.19 -18.00 -7.19
CA LEU A 206 9.24 -18.83 -7.80
C LEU A 206 8.82 -19.39 -9.17
N GLU A 207 7.53 -19.46 -9.46
CA GLU A 207 7.00 -19.95 -10.72
C GLU A 207 7.01 -18.86 -11.80
N ASP A 208 6.99 -17.59 -11.40
CA ASP A 208 7.09 -16.43 -12.29
C ASP A 208 8.43 -15.70 -12.10
N SER A 209 9.33 -15.85 -13.08
CA SER A 209 10.65 -15.22 -13.03
C SER A 209 10.59 -13.68 -13.02
N ASN A 210 9.55 -13.07 -13.61
CA ASN A 210 9.38 -11.62 -13.61
C ASN A 210 8.97 -11.12 -12.23
N GLU A 211 8.02 -11.82 -11.58
CA GLU A 211 7.60 -11.48 -10.23
C GLU A 211 8.75 -11.66 -9.25
N LEU A 212 9.49 -12.77 -9.34
CA LEU A 212 10.68 -13.00 -8.52
C LEU A 212 11.72 -11.90 -8.73
N ASN A 213 11.99 -11.51 -9.98
CA ASN A 213 12.93 -10.44 -10.33
C ASN A 213 12.52 -9.11 -9.69
N PHE A 214 11.25 -8.74 -9.83
CA PHE A 214 10.71 -7.52 -9.24
C PHE A 214 10.83 -7.52 -7.72
N GLN A 215 10.44 -8.61 -7.06
CA GLN A 215 10.48 -8.71 -5.60
C GLN A 215 11.92 -8.70 -5.05
N MET A 216 12.85 -9.38 -5.72
CA MET A 216 14.27 -9.34 -5.34
C MET A 216 14.85 -7.92 -5.49
N GLY A 217 14.54 -7.25 -6.59
CA GLY A 217 14.98 -5.86 -6.81
C GLY A 217 14.41 -4.91 -5.76
N TYR A 218 13.13 -5.03 -5.47
CA TYR A 218 12.45 -4.24 -4.45
C TYR A 218 13.06 -4.45 -3.06
N ASP A 219 13.23 -5.70 -2.63
CA ASP A 219 13.81 -6.02 -1.32
C ASP A 219 15.24 -5.48 -1.20
N PHE A 220 16.06 -5.67 -2.25
CA PHE A 220 17.44 -5.20 -2.24
C PHE A 220 17.53 -3.67 -2.19
N ILE A 221 16.73 -2.96 -2.98
CA ILE A 221 16.71 -1.48 -2.94
C ILE A 221 16.33 -0.99 -1.56
N LYS A 222 15.34 -1.63 -0.94
CA LYS A 222 14.74 -1.20 0.31
C LYS A 222 15.55 -1.60 1.54
N LYS A 223 15.97 -2.86 1.62
CA LYS A 223 16.58 -3.46 2.81
C LYS A 223 18.10 -3.65 2.68
N LYS A 224 18.64 -3.52 1.46
CA LYS A 224 20.04 -3.89 1.11
C LYS A 224 20.37 -5.36 1.43
N GLU A 225 19.34 -6.18 1.58
CA GLU A 225 19.44 -7.61 1.88
C GLU A 225 18.49 -8.40 0.98
N LEU A 226 18.91 -9.62 0.63
CA LEU A 226 18.09 -10.57 -0.10
C LEU A 226 17.72 -11.73 0.83
N LEU A 227 16.46 -11.79 1.22
CA LEU A 227 15.93 -12.92 1.96
C LEU A 227 15.43 -13.98 0.98
N THR A 228 15.82 -15.22 1.23
CA THR A 228 15.24 -16.37 0.55
C THR A 228 13.76 -16.54 0.90
N ILE A 229 12.99 -17.20 0.05
CA ILE A 229 11.59 -17.53 0.34
C ILE A 229 11.44 -18.26 1.68
N LYS A 230 12.36 -19.17 1.98
CA LYS A 230 12.35 -19.92 3.26
C LYS A 230 12.54 -18.99 4.46
N GLU A 231 13.42 -17.99 4.35
CA GLU A 231 13.62 -16.98 5.40
C GLU A 231 12.40 -16.09 5.55
N LYS A 232 11.80 -15.63 4.45
CA LYS A 232 10.54 -14.87 4.49
C LYS A 232 9.41 -15.65 5.17
N ILE A 233 9.25 -16.94 4.84
CA ILE A 233 8.28 -17.83 5.50
C ILE A 233 8.58 -17.95 7.00
N LYS A 234 9.84 -18.11 7.38
CA LYS A 234 10.24 -18.20 8.79
C LYS A 234 9.92 -16.91 9.56
N GLU A 235 10.14 -15.75 8.93
CA GLU A 235 9.76 -14.46 9.54
C GLU A 235 8.24 -14.32 9.67
N ASN A 236 7.48 -14.72 8.65
CA ASN A 236 6.01 -14.63 8.67
C ASN A 236 5.40 -15.55 9.76
N LYS A 237 5.98 -16.74 9.99
CA LYS A 237 5.53 -17.66 11.05
C LYS A 237 5.72 -17.11 12.48
N LYS A 238 6.44 -16.00 12.65
CA LYS A 238 6.54 -15.30 13.95
C LYS A 238 5.37 -14.37 14.22
N ILE A 239 4.50 -14.16 13.23
CA ILE A 239 3.31 -13.32 13.37
C ILE A 239 2.29 -14.09 14.20
N ASP A 240 1.84 -13.49 15.30
CA ASP A 240 0.81 -14.02 16.17
C ASP A 240 -0.37 -13.02 16.29
N TYR A 241 -1.48 -13.51 16.83
CA TYR A 241 -2.69 -12.70 16.95
C TYR A 241 -2.58 -11.59 18.01
N TYR A 242 -1.75 -11.73 19.03
CA TYR A 242 -1.50 -10.67 20.02
C TYR A 242 -0.84 -9.49 19.35
N ARG A 243 0.23 -9.76 18.58
CA ARG A 243 0.94 -8.74 17.85
C ARG A 243 0.07 -8.07 16.79
N LEU A 244 -0.77 -8.81 16.07
CA LEU A 244 -1.69 -8.21 15.09
C LEU A 244 -2.78 -7.34 15.73
N ARG A 245 -3.23 -7.66 16.94
CA ARG A 245 -4.12 -6.77 17.71
C ARG A 245 -3.42 -5.47 18.09
N GLU A 246 -2.16 -5.53 18.54
CA GLU A 246 -1.37 -4.33 18.80
C GLU A 246 -1.22 -3.47 17.55
N VAL A 247 -0.84 -4.08 16.41
CA VAL A 247 -0.76 -3.42 15.11
C VAL A 247 -2.09 -2.76 14.74
N SER A 248 -3.20 -3.48 14.89
CA SER A 248 -4.55 -2.97 14.63
C SER A 248 -4.88 -1.77 15.53
N ASN A 249 -4.50 -1.81 16.81
CA ASN A 249 -4.73 -0.70 17.75
C ASN A 249 -3.87 0.54 17.43
N VAL A 250 -2.69 0.35 16.84
CA VAL A 250 -1.85 1.46 16.39
C VAL A 250 -2.41 2.12 15.13
N ILE A 251 -2.87 1.32 14.17
CA ILE A 251 -3.35 1.80 12.87
C ILE A 251 -4.77 2.40 12.97
N PHE A 252 -5.70 1.62 13.54
CA PHE A 252 -7.13 1.96 13.51
C PHE A 252 -7.51 2.86 14.68
N ARG A 253 -7.33 4.16 14.48
CA ARG A 253 -7.71 5.22 15.42
C ARG A 253 -8.56 6.24 14.68
N ASN A 254 -9.54 6.84 15.37
CA ASN A 254 -10.43 7.84 14.77
C ASN A 254 -9.66 8.99 14.11
N GLN A 255 -8.61 9.50 14.73
CA GLN A 255 -7.79 10.57 14.17
C GLN A 255 -7.02 10.17 12.91
N ASN A 256 -6.80 8.87 12.68
CA ASN A 256 -6.02 8.35 11.56
C ASN A 256 -6.87 8.03 10.31
N ILE A 257 -8.12 8.45 10.30
CA ILE A 257 -9.05 8.15 9.20
C ILE A 257 -8.92 9.19 8.08
N SER A 258 -8.68 8.73 6.86
CA SER A 258 -8.90 9.50 5.63
C SER A 258 -10.03 8.86 4.84
N LEU A 259 -11.08 9.61 4.54
CA LEU A 259 -12.22 9.14 3.73
C LEU A 259 -12.37 10.00 2.48
N ILE A 260 -12.43 9.35 1.33
CA ILE A 260 -12.77 9.98 0.06
C ILE A 260 -14.06 9.34 -0.44
N VAL A 261 -15.04 10.18 -0.80
CA VAL A 261 -16.30 9.76 -1.44
C VAL A 261 -16.45 10.52 -2.74
N MET A 262 -16.58 9.82 -3.86
CA MET A 262 -16.75 10.40 -5.18
C MET A 262 -17.95 9.79 -5.90
N GLY A 263 -18.68 10.59 -6.68
CA GLY A 263 -19.84 10.14 -7.46
C GLY A 263 -21.09 10.94 -7.20
N ASP A 264 -22.28 10.33 -7.17
CA ASP A 264 -23.54 11.00 -6.79
C ASP A 264 -23.57 11.33 -5.30
N ALA A 265 -22.70 12.25 -4.90
CA ALA A 265 -22.51 12.64 -3.51
C ALA A 265 -23.42 13.79 -3.05
N LYS A 266 -24.42 14.18 -3.85
CA LYS A 266 -25.34 15.29 -3.53
C LYS A 266 -25.97 15.10 -2.15
N GLY A 267 -25.85 16.10 -1.28
CA GLY A 267 -26.40 16.10 0.08
C GLY A 267 -25.58 15.28 1.10
N LEU A 268 -24.43 14.70 0.74
CA LEU A 268 -23.49 14.16 1.69
C LEU A 268 -22.63 15.29 2.27
N THR A 269 -22.64 15.41 3.58
CA THR A 269 -21.82 16.42 4.29
C THR A 269 -20.70 15.73 5.06
N ARG A 270 -19.57 16.43 5.25
CA ARG A 270 -18.45 15.93 6.05
C ARG A 270 -18.88 15.57 7.48
N GLN A 271 -19.75 16.37 8.08
CA GLN A 271 -20.25 16.15 9.44
C GLN A 271 -21.00 14.80 9.51
N ARG A 272 -21.93 14.56 8.59
CA ARG A 272 -22.70 13.31 8.55
C ARG A 272 -21.82 12.09 8.32
N LEU A 273 -20.82 12.19 7.44
CA LEU A 273 -19.86 11.11 7.20
C LEU A 273 -19.01 10.83 8.44
N LYS A 274 -18.60 11.89 9.17
CA LYS A 274 -17.83 11.74 10.41
C LYS A 274 -18.58 10.95 11.48
N GLU A 275 -19.88 11.13 11.60
CA GLU A 275 -20.74 10.38 12.53
C GLU A 275 -20.81 8.88 12.21
N TRP A 276 -20.56 8.47 10.97
CA TRP A 276 -20.57 7.07 10.55
C TRP A 276 -19.20 6.38 10.68
N LEU A 277 -18.15 7.12 11.03
CA LEU A 277 -16.76 6.66 11.06
C LEU A 277 -16.21 6.41 12.48
N GLU A 278 -17.06 6.32 13.49
CA GLU A 278 -16.59 6.06 14.85
C GLU A 278 -16.10 4.62 15.03
N ILE A 279 -14.82 4.46 15.52
CA ILE A 279 -14.18 3.18 15.85
C ILE A 279 -14.35 2.86 17.33
#